data_4028f40e5ede8b7e7f72c85f4b31f900
#
_entry.id   4028f40e5ede8b7e7f72c85f4b31f900
#
_cell.length_a   1.000
_cell.length_b   1.000
_cell.length_c   1.000
_cell.angle_alpha   90.00
_cell.angle_beta   90.00
_cell.angle_gamma   90.00
#
_symmetry.space_group_name_H-M   'P 1'
#
loop_
_entity.id
_entity.type
_entity.pdbx_description
1 polymer ?
#
loop_
_entity_poly.entity_id
_entity_poly.type
_entity_poly.pdbx_seq_one_letter_code
_entity_poly.pdbx_strand_id
1 'polypeptide(L)' 'YEPGTVRDVLVSVLRNAGKGLTREEIIRTVQAKRLVKENTILLNLQNRKVFKKTDDQRFTLV' A
#
# COMPACT_ATOMS: atom_id res chain seq x y z
N TYR A 1 8.69 11.09 16.33
CA TYR A 1 8.42 10.71 14.96
C TYR A 1 8.78 9.26 14.71
N GLU A 2 7.90 8.55 14.15
CA GLU A 2 8.13 7.18 13.78
C GLU A 2 8.69 7.10 12.38
N PRO A 3 9.85 6.47 12.19
CA PRO A 3 10.27 6.17 10.84
C PRO A 3 9.31 5.16 10.30
N GLY A 4 8.74 5.09 9.36
CA GLY A 4 7.77 4.13 8.91
C GLY A 4 6.40 4.73 8.86
N THR A 5 6.23 5.69 7.97
CA THR A 5 4.92 6.23 7.69
C THR A 5 4.08 5.15 7.01
N VAL A 6 2.79 5.42 6.89
CA VAL A 6 1.91 4.49 6.18
C VAL A 6 2.45 4.20 4.78
N ARG A 7 2.98 5.22 4.11
CA ARG A 7 3.56 5.02 2.78
C ARG A 7 4.70 4.00 2.82
N ASP A 8 5.56 4.09 3.82
CA ASP A 8 6.68 3.15 3.93
C ASP A 8 6.18 1.73 4.15
N VAL A 9 5.13 1.57 4.95
CA VAL A 9 4.54 0.26 5.17
C VAL A 9 3.97 -0.28 3.86
N LEU A 10 3.30 0.55 3.09
CA LEU A 10 2.74 0.14 1.82
C LEU A 10 3.84 -0.28 0.85
N VAL A 11 4.93 0.49 0.78
CA VAL A 11 6.06 0.16 -0.08
C VAL A 11 6.64 -1.19 0.34
N SER A 12 6.81 -1.39 1.63
CA SER A 12 7.35 -2.64 2.13
C SER A 12 6.45 -3.83 1.79
N VAL A 13 5.13 -3.65 1.95
CA VAL A 13 4.17 -4.71 1.65
C VAL A 13 4.24 -5.09 0.18
N LEU A 14 4.25 -4.11 -0.70
CA LEU A 14 4.29 -4.39 -2.14
C LEU A 14 5.63 -4.99 -2.56
N ARG A 15 6.70 -4.52 -1.96
CA ARG A 15 8.03 -5.05 -2.27
C ARG A 15 8.15 -6.52 -1.84
N ASN A 16 7.64 -6.84 -0.66
CA ASN A 16 7.69 -8.20 -0.15
C ASN A 16 6.79 -9.14 -0.94
N ALA A 17 5.67 -8.62 -1.45
CA ALA A 17 4.76 -9.43 -2.24
C ALA A 17 5.36 -9.82 -3.59
N GLY A 18 6.20 -8.95 -4.14
CA GLY A 18 6.81 -9.20 -5.44
C GLY A 18 5.84 -9.17 -6.61
N LYS A 19 4.63 -8.76 -6.37
CA LYS A 19 3.60 -8.68 -7.40
C LYS A 19 2.58 -7.63 -7.01
N GLY A 20 1.71 -7.27 -7.94
CA GLY A 20 0.64 -6.33 -7.63
C GLY A 20 -0.36 -6.90 -6.65
N LEU A 21 -0.87 -6.07 -5.78
CA LEU A 21 -1.89 -6.46 -4.81
C LEU A 21 -3.13 -5.61 -5.02
N THR A 22 -4.29 -6.21 -4.81
CA THR A 22 -5.54 -5.46 -4.88
C THR A 22 -5.64 -4.55 -3.66
N ARG A 23 -6.53 -3.56 -3.77
CA ARG A 23 -6.75 -2.65 -2.66
C ARG A 23 -7.09 -3.39 -1.37
N GLU A 24 -7.97 -4.37 -1.47
CA GLU A 24 -8.40 -5.11 -0.29
C GLU A 24 -7.25 -5.88 0.34
N GLU A 25 -6.41 -6.49 -0.48
CA GLU A 25 -5.26 -7.22 0.03
C GLU A 25 -4.28 -6.29 0.73
N ILE A 26 -4.07 -5.11 0.14
CA ILE A 26 -3.17 -4.12 0.74
C ILE A 26 -3.72 -3.65 2.08
N ILE A 27 -5.00 -3.32 2.12
CA ILE A 27 -5.63 -2.85 3.36
C ILE A 27 -5.52 -3.91 4.44
N ARG A 28 -5.85 -5.15 4.11
CA ARG A 28 -5.80 -6.24 5.07
C ARG A 28 -4.38 -6.44 5.60
N THR A 29 -3.41 -6.44 4.71
CA THR A 29 -2.02 -6.67 5.10
C THR A 29 -1.49 -5.53 5.96
N VAL A 30 -1.80 -4.29 5.58
CA VAL A 30 -1.33 -3.15 6.35
C VAL A 30 -1.98 -3.11 7.72
N GLN A 31 -3.27 -3.38 7.80
CA GLN A 31 -3.97 -3.36 9.08
C GLN A 31 -3.51 -4.50 10.00
N ALA A 32 -3.02 -5.59 9.43
CA ALA A 32 -2.44 -6.66 10.23
C ALA A 32 -1.12 -6.25 10.86
N LYS A 33 -0.44 -5.28 10.25
CA LYS A 33 0.84 -4.81 10.76
C LYS A 33 0.72 -3.58 11.63
N ARG A 34 -0.28 -2.74 11.36
CA ARG A 34 -0.46 -1.49 12.06
C ARG A 34 -1.93 -1.13 12.13
N LEU A 35 -2.29 -0.39 13.18
CA LEU A 35 -3.63 0.15 13.28
C LEU A 35 -3.73 1.40 12.44
N VAL A 36 -4.12 1.24 11.19
CA VAL A 36 -4.25 2.34 10.25
C VAL A 36 -5.64 2.33 9.67
N LYS A 37 -6.24 3.48 9.55
CA LYS A 37 -7.56 3.58 8.95
C LYS A 37 -7.51 3.33 7.46
N GLU A 38 -8.55 2.71 6.94
CA GLU A 38 -8.64 2.42 5.52
C GLU A 38 -8.50 3.69 4.67
N ASN A 39 -9.12 4.78 5.10
CA ASN A 39 -9.03 6.03 4.36
C ASN A 39 -7.59 6.51 4.20
N THR A 40 -6.80 6.36 5.27
CA THR A 40 -5.39 6.75 5.22
C THR A 40 -4.63 5.91 4.21
N ILE A 41 -4.91 4.62 4.19
CA ILE A 41 -4.26 3.72 3.24
C ILE A 41 -4.61 4.12 1.81
N LEU A 42 -5.89 4.38 1.55
CA LEU A 42 -6.34 4.74 0.22
C LEU A 42 -5.74 6.07 -0.24
N LEU A 43 -5.66 7.04 0.67
CA LEU A 43 -5.05 8.32 0.33
C LEU A 43 -3.60 8.16 -0.10
N ASN A 44 -2.87 7.28 0.58
CA ASN A 44 -1.49 7.03 0.22
C ASN A 44 -1.38 6.28 -1.11
N LEU A 45 -2.31 5.38 -1.39
CA LEU A 45 -2.30 4.64 -2.64
C LEU A 45 -2.59 5.53 -3.85
N GLN A 46 -3.18 6.69 -3.64
CA GLN A 46 -3.42 7.64 -4.72
C GLN A 46 -2.16 8.35 -5.18
N ASN A 47 -1.06 8.17 -4.48
CA ASN A 47 0.21 8.81 -4.83
C ASN A 47 0.84 8.07 -6.00
N ARG A 48 0.63 8.57 -7.20
CA ARG A 48 1.10 7.93 -8.42
C ARG A 48 2.59 8.03 -8.63
N LYS A 49 3.26 8.82 -7.83
CA LYS A 49 4.72 8.91 -7.90
C LYS A 49 5.38 7.68 -7.28
N VAL A 50 4.69 7.03 -6.38
CA VAL A 50 5.22 5.86 -5.66
C VAL A 50 4.50 4.60 -6.06
N PHE A 51 3.21 4.69 -6.34
CA PHE A 51 2.38 3.52 -6.62
C PHE A 51 1.76 3.62 -8.00
N LYS A 52 1.68 2.49 -8.67
CA LYS A 52 1.10 2.39 -9.99
C LYS A 52 -0.07 1.41 -9.95
N LYS A 53 -1.15 1.79 -10.59
CA LYS A 53 -2.32 0.91 -10.69
C LYS A 53 -2.31 0.21 -12.04
N THR A 54 -2.46 -1.10 -12.02
CA THR A 54 -2.50 -1.90 -13.25
C THR A 54 -3.93 -2.01 -13.75
N ASP A 55 -4.07 -2.56 -14.96
CA ASP A 55 -5.38 -2.76 -15.55
C ASP A 55 -6.22 -3.75 -14.76
N ASP A 56 -5.58 -4.63 -14.01
CA ASP A 56 -6.25 -5.62 -13.17
C ASP A 56 -6.69 -5.02 -11.84
N GLN A 57 -6.62 -3.71 -11.69
CA GLN A 57 -6.94 -3.02 -10.45
C GLN A 57 -6.03 -3.42 -9.31
N ARG A 58 -4.80 -3.73 -9.63
CA ARG A 58 -3.78 -4.05 -8.65
C ARG A 58 -2.80 -2.88 -8.53
N PHE A 59 -2.24 -2.73 -7.36
CA PHE A 59 -1.26 -1.69 -7.11
C PHE A 59 0.12 -2.28 -7.07
N THR A 60 1.05 -1.61 -7.73
CA THR A 60 2.46 -2.03 -7.73
C THR A 60 3.31 -0.80 -7.44
N LEU A 61 4.59 -1.04 -7.20
CA LEU A 61 5.54 0.06 -7.06
C LEU A 61 5.93 0.57 -8.44
N VAL A 62 6.11 1.87 -8.51
CA VAL A 62 6.58 2.50 -9.75
C VAL A 62 8.02 2.14 -10.02
#